data_217da4a497022dfb304c758d4c1742fb
#
_entry.id   217da4a497022dfb304c758d4c1742fb
#
_cell.length_a   1.000
_cell.length_b   1.000
_cell.length_c   1.000
_cell.angle_alpha   90.00
_cell.angle_beta   90.00
_cell.angle_gamma   90.00
#
_symmetry.space_group_name_H-M   'P 1'
#
loop_
_entity.id
_entity.type
_entity.pdbx_description
1 polymer ?
#
loop_
_entity_poly.entity_id
_entity_poly.type
_entity_poly.pdbx_seq_one_letter_code
_entity_poly.pdbx_strand_id
1 'polypeptide(L)'
;AQFDDLVPSLMFSYQLAPTQSLRASYNMRISRPGIWFLNPFTDTSNPTAISYGNPDLESEKAHSLSVTFGSFSQKFNVNVSANYSFVNNGIEQYSFIKDGVMNSTYDNIGKSKNINLSLFLNWNMSPKTRFNINGRGAYVDYRSSGLDLKNHGWEGNLFGSFQQTLPWDLRLSLNGGGGTPHISLQGKSSSFYYYAIGFSRSFLKEKRLTISLNSSNLFNKYITFKNNINTSTFCSSTSTRIPMRYYGFNISWRFGELKAQVKKAARSINNDDLKSGGGNAGTGGGIPAN
;
A
#
# COMPACT_ATOMS: atom_id res chain seq x y z
N ALA A 1 -26.27 -3.09 18.63
CA ALA A 1 -25.97 -4.50 18.38
C ALA A 1 -24.65 -4.84 19.06
N GLN A 2 -24.63 -5.92 19.82
CA GLN A 2 -23.43 -6.44 20.45
C GLN A 2 -22.92 -7.58 19.55
N PHE A 3 -21.67 -7.50 19.10
CA PHE A 3 -21.08 -8.51 18.23
C PHE A 3 -19.89 -9.14 18.95
N ASP A 4 -19.95 -10.43 19.19
CA ASP A 4 -18.85 -11.22 19.70
C ASP A 4 -18.26 -12.02 18.54
N ASP A 5 -17.08 -11.62 18.07
CA ASP A 5 -16.41 -12.26 16.94
C ASP A 5 -15.08 -12.86 17.39
N LEU A 6 -14.88 -14.14 17.16
CA LEU A 6 -13.58 -14.82 17.33
C LEU A 6 -12.74 -14.59 16.09
N VAL A 7 -11.55 -13.98 16.24
CA VAL A 7 -10.61 -13.62 15.16
C VAL A 7 -9.28 -14.33 15.38
N PRO A 8 -9.14 -15.62 15.00
CA PRO A 8 -7.91 -16.36 15.21
C PRO A 8 -6.77 -15.85 14.33
N SER A 9 -5.57 -15.82 14.93
CA SER A 9 -4.32 -15.51 14.24
C SER A 9 -3.23 -16.46 14.72
N LEU A 10 -2.48 -17.03 13.77
CA LEU A 10 -1.33 -17.89 14.02
C LEU A 10 -0.16 -17.43 13.15
N MET A 11 1.01 -17.32 13.74
CA MET A 11 2.23 -16.95 13.02
C MET A 11 3.38 -17.87 13.45
N PHE A 12 4.09 -18.40 12.46
CA PHE A 12 5.33 -19.14 12.60
C PHE A 12 6.44 -18.39 11.89
N SER A 13 7.58 -18.20 12.54
CA SER A 13 8.76 -17.55 11.98
C SER A 13 9.99 -18.41 12.19
N TYR A 14 10.72 -18.66 11.12
CA TYR A 14 11.95 -19.45 11.15
C TYR A 14 13.09 -18.66 10.53
N GLN A 15 14.20 -18.58 11.26
CA GLN A 15 15.42 -17.92 10.80
C GLN A 15 16.29 -18.95 10.07
N LEU A 16 16.38 -18.81 8.75
CA LEU A 16 17.18 -19.70 7.88
C LEU A 16 18.69 -19.39 7.99
N ALA A 17 19.01 -18.10 8.07
CA ALA A 17 20.36 -17.56 8.24
C ALA A 17 20.29 -16.20 8.95
N PRO A 18 21.41 -15.60 9.41
CA PRO A 18 21.40 -14.30 10.08
C PRO A 18 20.69 -13.19 9.30
N THR A 19 20.65 -13.31 7.98
CA THR A 19 20.03 -12.32 7.07
C THR A 19 18.78 -12.84 6.36
N GLN A 20 18.35 -14.09 6.62
CA GLN A 20 17.26 -14.74 5.89
C GLN A 20 16.22 -15.30 6.84
N SER A 21 14.97 -15.02 6.58
CA SER A 21 13.85 -15.52 7.37
C SER A 21 12.72 -16.03 6.50
N LEU A 22 12.06 -17.07 6.97
CA LEU A 22 10.82 -17.59 6.44
C LEU A 22 9.72 -17.40 7.47
N ARG A 23 8.59 -16.86 7.05
CA ARG A 23 7.45 -16.62 7.91
C ARG A 23 6.21 -17.21 7.26
N ALA A 24 5.47 -18.00 8.00
CA ALA A 24 4.15 -18.49 7.63
C ALA A 24 3.12 -17.94 8.60
N SER A 25 1.99 -17.49 8.10
CA SER A 25 0.91 -17.00 8.96
C SER A 25 -0.46 -17.34 8.41
N TYR A 26 -1.38 -17.58 9.33
CA TYR A 26 -2.80 -17.61 9.08
C TYR A 26 -3.45 -16.53 9.93
N ASN A 27 -4.35 -15.77 9.34
CA ASN A 27 -5.18 -14.84 10.09
C ASN A 27 -6.58 -14.77 9.48
N MET A 28 -7.54 -14.61 10.38
CA MET A 28 -8.90 -14.25 10.03
C MET A 28 -9.10 -12.77 10.38
N ARG A 29 -9.77 -12.03 9.54
CA ARG A 29 -10.12 -10.62 9.78
C ARG A 29 -11.58 -10.40 9.54
N ILE A 30 -12.15 -9.49 10.31
CA ILE A 30 -13.49 -8.99 10.13
C ILE A 30 -13.38 -7.60 9.53
N SER A 31 -14.10 -7.38 8.43
CA SER A 31 -14.24 -6.07 7.80
C SER A 31 -15.69 -5.62 7.97
N ARG A 32 -15.90 -4.57 8.76
CA ARG A 32 -17.20 -3.98 8.94
C ARG A 32 -17.49 -2.98 7.84
N PRO A 33 -18.69 -2.94 7.27
CA PRO A 33 -19.02 -1.95 6.27
C PRO A 33 -18.88 -0.54 6.85
N GLY A 34 -18.13 0.31 6.16
CA GLY A 34 -18.00 1.71 6.52
C GLY A 34 -19.28 2.49 6.22
N ILE A 35 -19.39 3.69 6.77
CA ILE A 35 -20.60 4.53 6.63
C ILE A 35 -21.01 4.78 5.17
N TRP A 36 -20.07 4.83 4.25
CA TRP A 36 -20.34 5.02 2.82
C TRP A 36 -21.07 3.85 2.18
N PHE A 37 -20.81 2.62 2.67
CA PHE A 37 -21.53 1.43 2.22
C PHE A 37 -22.92 1.31 2.82
N LEU A 38 -23.11 1.87 4.03
CA LEU A 38 -24.36 1.79 4.78
C LEU A 38 -25.32 2.96 4.51
N ASN A 39 -24.80 4.08 3.96
CA ASN A 39 -25.58 5.30 3.80
C ASN A 39 -26.64 5.13 2.69
N PRO A 40 -27.94 5.09 3.01
CA PRO A 40 -28.99 4.91 2.01
C PRO A 40 -29.26 6.16 1.17
N PHE A 41 -28.50 7.25 1.39
CA PHE A 41 -28.64 8.46 0.58
C PHE A 41 -28.36 8.14 -0.90
N THR A 42 -29.32 8.48 -1.73
CA THR A 42 -29.24 8.25 -3.17
C THR A 42 -28.56 9.43 -3.85
N ASP A 43 -27.42 9.18 -4.47
CA ASP A 43 -26.78 10.17 -5.35
C ASP A 43 -27.49 10.17 -6.72
N THR A 44 -28.19 11.25 -6.99
CA THR A 44 -28.96 11.50 -8.23
C THR A 44 -28.29 12.55 -9.13
N SER A 45 -27.01 12.83 -8.92
CA SER A 45 -26.25 13.79 -9.74
C SER A 45 -26.25 13.42 -11.22
N ASN A 46 -26.37 12.13 -11.51
CA ASN A 46 -26.62 11.62 -12.85
C ASN A 46 -28.00 10.95 -12.89
N PRO A 47 -28.99 11.52 -13.61
CA PRO A 47 -30.35 10.98 -13.64
C PRO A 47 -30.47 9.62 -14.32
N THR A 48 -29.48 9.18 -15.07
CA THR A 48 -29.46 7.87 -15.75
C THR A 48 -28.68 6.81 -14.99
N ALA A 49 -27.94 7.20 -13.96
CA ALA A 49 -27.13 6.29 -13.14
C ALA A 49 -27.09 6.80 -11.70
N ILE A 50 -27.80 6.15 -10.82
CA ILE A 50 -27.88 6.49 -9.39
C ILE A 50 -27.10 5.49 -8.56
N SER A 51 -26.57 5.94 -7.42
CA SER A 51 -25.88 5.08 -6.47
C SER A 51 -26.34 5.34 -5.03
N TYR A 52 -26.36 4.29 -4.21
CA TYR A 52 -26.72 4.35 -2.80
C TYR A 52 -26.10 3.20 -2.02
N GLY A 53 -25.95 3.39 -0.71
CA GLY A 53 -25.48 2.33 0.19
C GLY A 53 -26.63 1.41 0.64
N ASN A 54 -26.27 0.34 1.33
CA ASN A 54 -27.19 -0.65 1.88
C ASN A 54 -26.99 -0.74 3.40
N PRO A 55 -27.98 -0.31 4.21
CA PRO A 55 -27.88 -0.35 5.68
C PRO A 55 -27.93 -1.77 6.26
N ASP A 56 -28.37 -2.77 5.49
CA ASP A 56 -28.53 -4.16 5.94
C ASP A 56 -27.25 -5.01 5.75
N LEU A 57 -26.13 -4.39 5.42
CA LEU A 57 -24.86 -5.09 5.23
C LEU A 57 -24.32 -5.70 6.52
N GLU A 58 -23.89 -6.94 6.41
CA GLU A 58 -23.17 -7.67 7.45
C GLU A 58 -21.65 -7.51 7.32
N SER A 59 -20.93 -7.80 8.42
CA SER A 59 -19.47 -7.80 8.39
C SER A 59 -18.92 -8.98 7.58
N GLU A 60 -17.92 -8.70 6.75
CA GLU A 60 -17.18 -9.73 6.03
C GLU A 60 -16.23 -10.47 6.96
N LYS A 61 -16.03 -11.77 6.69
CA LYS A 61 -15.01 -12.62 7.34
C LYS A 61 -14.00 -13.07 6.29
N ALA A 62 -12.81 -12.47 6.33
CA ALA A 62 -11.74 -12.75 5.41
C ALA A 62 -10.68 -13.66 6.04
N HIS A 63 -10.36 -14.76 5.39
CA HIS A 63 -9.30 -15.68 5.77
C HIS A 63 -8.08 -15.45 4.89
N SER A 64 -6.89 -15.46 5.48
CA SER A 64 -5.64 -15.24 4.77
C SER A 64 -4.56 -16.19 5.29
N LEU A 65 -3.96 -16.94 4.36
CA LEU A 65 -2.75 -17.71 4.59
C LEU A 65 -1.62 -17.06 3.81
N SER A 66 -0.49 -16.83 4.45
CA SER A 66 0.66 -16.24 3.77
C SER A 66 1.95 -16.95 4.13
N VAL A 67 2.85 -17.05 3.14
CA VAL A 67 4.23 -17.49 3.31
C VAL A 67 5.11 -16.40 2.74
N THR A 68 6.04 -15.91 3.55
CA THR A 68 6.93 -14.81 3.19
C THR A 68 8.37 -15.22 3.42
N PHE A 69 9.18 -15.09 2.38
CA PHE A 69 10.63 -15.20 2.46
C PHE A 69 11.24 -13.80 2.40
N GLY A 70 12.10 -13.49 3.35
CA GLY A 70 12.87 -12.25 3.40
C GLY A 70 14.36 -12.50 3.47
N SER A 71 15.14 -11.78 2.68
CA SER A 71 16.59 -11.74 2.77
C SER A 71 17.07 -10.29 2.77
N PHE A 72 17.82 -9.91 3.80
CA PHE A 72 18.23 -8.54 4.05
C PHE A 72 19.74 -8.44 4.19
N SER A 73 20.37 -7.69 3.31
CA SER A 73 21.79 -7.35 3.38
C SER A 73 22.00 -5.88 3.01
N GLN A 74 23.21 -5.38 3.20
CA GLN A 74 23.55 -4.00 2.80
C GLN A 74 23.39 -3.74 1.31
N LYS A 75 23.64 -4.77 0.48
CA LYS A 75 23.60 -4.65 -0.98
C LYS A 75 22.29 -5.11 -1.60
N PHE A 76 21.62 -6.07 -0.98
CA PHE A 76 20.50 -6.76 -1.59
C PHE A 76 19.43 -7.06 -0.57
N ASN A 77 18.25 -6.52 -0.76
CA ASN A 77 17.09 -6.80 0.06
C ASN A 77 15.99 -7.35 -0.85
N VAL A 78 15.54 -8.54 -0.54
CA VAL A 78 14.44 -9.19 -1.26
C VAL A 78 13.39 -9.66 -0.26
N ASN A 79 12.14 -9.48 -0.65
CA ASN A 79 10.99 -10.04 0.04
C ASN A 79 10.06 -10.64 -1.01
N VAL A 80 9.78 -11.93 -0.87
CA VAL A 80 8.83 -12.66 -1.73
C VAL A 80 7.73 -13.19 -0.83
N SER A 81 6.50 -12.91 -1.17
CA SER A 81 5.35 -13.33 -0.39
C SER A 81 4.31 -14.00 -1.29
N ALA A 82 3.90 -15.19 -0.94
CA ALA A 82 2.75 -15.87 -1.49
C ALA A 82 1.59 -15.79 -0.47
N ASN A 83 0.43 -15.39 -0.95
CA ASN A 83 -0.77 -15.26 -0.12
C ASN A 83 -1.95 -15.92 -0.81
N TYR A 84 -2.70 -16.71 -0.04
CA TYR A 84 -4.02 -17.21 -0.42
C TYR A 84 -5.05 -16.61 0.52
N SER A 85 -6.04 -15.93 -0.03
CA SER A 85 -7.14 -15.37 0.75
C SER A 85 -8.49 -15.74 0.17
N PHE A 86 -9.49 -15.89 1.04
CA PHE A 86 -10.86 -16.13 0.63
C PHE A 86 -11.86 -15.43 1.56
N VAL A 87 -12.97 -15.04 0.99
CA VAL A 87 -14.12 -14.44 1.65
C VAL A 87 -15.37 -15.15 1.16
N ASN A 88 -16.25 -15.55 2.06
CA ASN A 88 -17.48 -16.25 1.71
C ASN A 88 -18.74 -15.35 1.73
N ASN A 89 -18.65 -14.19 2.38
CA ASN A 89 -19.74 -13.22 2.57
C ASN A 89 -19.21 -11.80 2.28
N GLY A 90 -18.63 -11.63 1.07
CA GLY A 90 -18.01 -10.39 0.65
C GLY A 90 -19.04 -9.33 0.30
N ILE A 91 -18.76 -8.09 0.69
CA ILE A 91 -19.52 -6.91 0.28
C ILE A 91 -19.07 -6.55 -1.14
N GLU A 92 -19.94 -6.72 -2.08
CA GLU A 92 -19.67 -6.42 -3.48
C GLU A 92 -20.60 -5.33 -3.99
N GLN A 93 -20.06 -4.41 -4.76
CA GLN A 93 -20.88 -3.47 -5.53
C GLN A 93 -21.47 -4.18 -6.72
N TYR A 94 -22.75 -4.04 -6.92
CA TYR A 94 -23.41 -4.51 -8.13
C TYR A 94 -24.34 -3.46 -8.71
N SER A 95 -24.58 -3.58 -9.99
CA SER A 95 -25.45 -2.66 -10.74
C SER A 95 -26.54 -3.43 -11.45
N PHE A 96 -27.71 -2.82 -11.50
CA PHE A 96 -28.88 -3.35 -12.20
C PHE A 96 -29.70 -2.21 -12.79
N ILE A 97 -30.54 -2.53 -13.77
CA ILE A 97 -31.48 -1.57 -14.38
C ILE A 97 -32.84 -1.68 -13.69
N LYS A 98 -33.33 -0.58 -13.19
CA LYS A 98 -34.68 -0.44 -12.68
C LYS A 98 -35.32 0.82 -13.27
N ASP A 99 -36.49 0.68 -13.85
CA ASP A 99 -37.26 1.77 -14.51
C ASP A 99 -36.42 2.57 -15.52
N GLY A 100 -35.56 1.87 -16.29
CA GLY A 100 -34.66 2.49 -17.27
C GLY A 100 -33.46 3.23 -16.71
N VAL A 101 -33.26 3.24 -15.38
CA VAL A 101 -32.14 3.88 -14.68
C VAL A 101 -31.18 2.81 -14.16
N MET A 102 -29.88 3.02 -14.36
CA MET A 102 -28.85 2.18 -13.76
C MET A 102 -28.75 2.48 -12.26
N ASN A 103 -29.00 1.46 -11.45
CA ASN A 103 -28.85 1.52 -10.00
C ASN A 103 -27.56 0.79 -9.59
N SER A 104 -26.77 1.38 -8.73
CA SER A 104 -25.57 0.76 -8.15
C SER A 104 -25.67 0.77 -6.63
N THR A 105 -25.50 -0.40 -6.02
CA THR A 105 -25.55 -0.56 -4.56
C THR A 105 -24.62 -1.67 -4.11
N TYR A 106 -24.63 -2.01 -2.82
CA TYR A 106 -23.77 -3.02 -2.21
C TYR A 106 -24.61 -4.10 -1.52
N ASP A 107 -24.10 -5.32 -1.50
CA ASP A 107 -24.70 -6.43 -0.77
C ASP A 107 -23.67 -7.49 -0.41
N ASN A 108 -23.96 -8.34 0.59
CA ASN A 108 -23.12 -9.47 1.00
C ASN A 108 -23.31 -10.69 0.09
N ILE A 109 -23.10 -10.51 -1.19
CA ILE A 109 -23.36 -11.50 -2.26
C ILE A 109 -22.09 -12.14 -2.83
N GLY A 110 -20.93 -11.62 -2.41
CA GLY A 110 -19.66 -12.01 -2.96
C GLY A 110 -19.04 -13.22 -2.28
N LYS A 111 -18.51 -14.13 -3.08
CA LYS A 111 -17.50 -15.10 -2.68
C LYS A 111 -16.26 -14.82 -3.49
N SER A 112 -15.14 -14.62 -2.82
CA SER A 112 -13.88 -14.36 -3.50
C SER A 112 -12.79 -15.32 -3.05
N LYS A 113 -11.95 -15.71 -4.01
CA LYS A 113 -10.69 -16.41 -3.79
C LYS A 113 -9.59 -15.69 -4.52
N ASN A 114 -8.48 -15.49 -3.86
CA ASN A 114 -7.35 -14.75 -4.41
C ASN A 114 -6.05 -15.48 -4.06
N ILE A 115 -5.27 -15.84 -5.08
CA ILE A 115 -3.90 -16.31 -4.94
C ILE A 115 -3.01 -15.18 -5.43
N ASN A 116 -2.14 -14.68 -4.56
CA ASN A 116 -1.32 -13.52 -4.81
C ASN A 116 0.16 -13.85 -4.56
N LEU A 117 1.02 -13.47 -5.50
CA LEU A 117 2.46 -13.48 -5.37
C LEU A 117 2.97 -12.05 -5.44
N SER A 118 3.72 -11.62 -4.43
CA SER A 118 4.34 -10.30 -4.40
C SER A 118 5.85 -10.39 -4.26
N LEU A 119 6.54 -9.48 -4.92
CA LEU A 119 7.98 -9.33 -4.93
C LEU A 119 8.34 -7.91 -4.58
N PHE A 120 9.20 -7.76 -3.59
CA PHE A 120 9.95 -6.53 -3.34
C PHE A 120 11.44 -6.82 -3.47
N LEU A 121 12.13 -6.02 -4.26
CA LEU A 121 13.56 -6.11 -4.48
C LEU A 121 14.16 -4.71 -4.36
N ASN A 122 15.18 -4.57 -3.53
CA ASN A 122 16.03 -3.38 -3.49
C ASN A 122 17.49 -3.84 -3.63
N TRP A 123 18.16 -3.40 -4.68
CA TRP A 123 19.50 -3.78 -5.00
C TRP A 123 20.42 -2.56 -5.16
N ASN A 124 21.33 -2.42 -4.20
CA ASN A 124 22.42 -1.46 -4.25
C ASN A 124 23.62 -2.11 -4.99
N MET A 125 23.58 -2.09 -6.33
CA MET A 125 24.62 -2.70 -7.19
C MET A 125 25.99 -2.09 -6.92
N SER A 126 26.00 -0.77 -6.66
CA SER A 126 27.20 -0.02 -6.29
C SER A 126 26.80 1.20 -5.43
N PRO A 127 27.75 1.94 -4.83
CA PRO A 127 27.45 3.21 -4.16
C PRO A 127 26.78 4.25 -5.08
N LYS A 128 26.90 4.07 -6.39
CA LYS A 128 26.37 4.99 -7.40
C LYS A 128 25.14 4.45 -8.13
N THR A 129 24.81 3.16 -7.97
CA THR A 129 23.76 2.48 -8.75
C THR A 129 22.79 1.77 -7.82
N ARG A 130 21.52 2.14 -7.89
CA ARG A 130 20.43 1.50 -7.13
C ARG A 130 19.33 1.08 -8.07
N PHE A 131 18.78 -0.07 -7.78
CA PHE A 131 17.65 -0.64 -8.48
C PHE A 131 16.61 -1.12 -7.50
N ASN A 132 15.34 -0.79 -7.75
CA ASN A 132 14.22 -1.18 -6.93
C ASN A 132 13.11 -1.73 -7.83
N ILE A 133 12.54 -2.86 -7.43
CA ILE A 133 11.35 -3.44 -8.06
C ILE A 133 10.32 -3.74 -6.98
N ASN A 134 9.08 -3.45 -7.29
CA ASN A 134 7.91 -3.84 -6.52
C ASN A 134 6.87 -4.38 -7.51
N GLY A 135 6.50 -5.63 -7.34
CA GLY A 135 5.57 -6.32 -8.22
C GLY A 135 4.58 -7.18 -7.48
N ARG A 136 3.41 -7.33 -8.07
CA ARG A 136 2.36 -8.22 -7.62
C ARG A 136 1.72 -8.88 -8.83
N GLY A 137 1.53 -10.20 -8.75
CA GLY A 137 0.68 -10.97 -9.64
C GLY A 137 -0.36 -11.72 -8.83
N ALA A 138 -1.59 -11.73 -9.27
CA ALA A 138 -2.67 -12.40 -8.58
C ALA A 138 -3.61 -13.11 -9.55
N TYR A 139 -4.13 -14.25 -9.14
CA TYR A 139 -5.29 -14.87 -9.76
C TYR A 139 -6.49 -14.66 -8.84
N VAL A 140 -7.54 -14.07 -9.37
CA VAL A 140 -8.77 -13.77 -8.63
C VAL A 140 -9.94 -14.57 -9.20
N ASP A 141 -10.82 -15.06 -8.33
CA ASP A 141 -12.08 -15.74 -8.68
C ASP A 141 -13.19 -15.15 -7.81
N TYR A 142 -14.08 -14.42 -8.45
CA TYR A 142 -15.27 -13.80 -7.85
C TYR A 142 -16.51 -14.54 -8.28
N ARG A 143 -17.40 -14.81 -7.33
CA ARG A 143 -18.67 -15.49 -7.57
C ARG A 143 -19.79 -14.89 -6.74
N SER A 144 -20.96 -14.79 -7.31
CA SER A 144 -22.18 -14.46 -6.59
C SER A 144 -23.27 -15.44 -7.00
N SER A 145 -23.73 -16.24 -6.04
CA SER A 145 -24.85 -17.18 -6.27
C SER A 145 -26.18 -16.44 -6.39
N GLY A 146 -26.34 -15.29 -5.71
CA GLY A 146 -27.57 -14.50 -5.75
C GLY A 146 -27.80 -13.78 -7.08
N LEU A 147 -26.73 -13.46 -7.82
CA LEU A 147 -26.80 -12.80 -9.13
C LEU A 147 -26.46 -13.74 -10.28
N ASP A 148 -26.14 -15.01 -10.00
CA ASP A 148 -25.62 -15.96 -11.00
C ASP A 148 -24.43 -15.40 -11.80
N LEU A 149 -23.52 -14.72 -11.10
CA LEU A 149 -22.35 -14.07 -11.70
C LEU A 149 -21.07 -14.79 -11.29
N LYS A 150 -20.16 -14.90 -12.25
CA LYS A 150 -18.82 -15.42 -12.06
C LYS A 150 -17.85 -14.66 -12.93
N ASN A 151 -16.75 -14.19 -12.33
CA ASN A 151 -15.66 -13.58 -13.07
C ASN A 151 -14.33 -13.98 -12.44
N HIS A 152 -13.33 -14.26 -13.27
CA HIS A 152 -12.02 -14.68 -12.80
C HIS A 152 -10.93 -14.29 -13.80
N GLY A 153 -9.71 -14.28 -13.35
CA GLY A 153 -8.57 -14.06 -14.23
C GLY A 153 -7.32 -13.61 -13.50
N TRP A 154 -6.32 -13.26 -14.28
CA TRP A 154 -5.04 -12.76 -13.80
C TRP A 154 -5.03 -11.25 -13.77
N GLU A 155 -4.54 -10.71 -12.68
CA GLU A 155 -4.23 -9.29 -12.55
C GLU A 155 -2.84 -9.12 -11.94
N GLY A 156 -2.23 -7.97 -12.16
CA GLY A 156 -0.94 -7.68 -11.57
C GLY A 156 -0.46 -6.27 -11.87
N ASN A 157 0.58 -5.90 -11.15
CA ASN A 157 1.29 -4.65 -11.37
C ASN A 157 2.78 -4.85 -11.15
N LEU A 158 3.57 -4.02 -11.82
CA LEU A 158 5.00 -3.99 -11.69
C LEU A 158 5.46 -2.54 -11.72
N PHE A 159 6.22 -2.13 -10.71
CA PHE A 159 6.83 -0.82 -10.60
C PHE A 159 8.32 -0.97 -10.38
N GLY A 160 9.09 -0.13 -11.02
CA GLY A 160 10.53 -0.13 -10.88
C GLY A 160 11.09 1.27 -10.78
N SER A 161 12.21 1.38 -10.09
CA SER A 161 13.04 2.59 -10.10
C SER A 161 14.50 2.23 -10.28
N PHE A 162 15.19 3.04 -11.05
CA PHE A 162 16.62 2.96 -11.28
C PHE A 162 17.23 4.31 -10.99
N GLN A 163 18.28 4.33 -10.19
CA GLN A 163 19.05 5.52 -9.89
C GLN A 163 20.52 5.29 -10.21
N GLN A 164 21.10 6.21 -10.96
CA GLN A 164 22.50 6.21 -11.34
C GLN A 164 23.13 7.56 -11.05
N THR A 165 24.22 7.57 -10.29
CA THR A 165 25.06 8.76 -10.17
C THR A 165 26.10 8.72 -11.29
N LEU A 166 25.98 9.68 -12.20
CA LEU A 166 26.84 9.93 -13.34
C LEU A 166 28.04 10.79 -12.92
N PRO A 167 29.04 11.03 -13.80
CA PRO A 167 30.09 12.01 -13.58
C PRO A 167 29.51 13.38 -13.17
N TRP A 168 30.29 14.19 -12.47
CA TRP A 168 29.93 15.51 -11.94
C TRP A 168 28.80 15.50 -10.91
N ASP A 169 28.62 14.37 -10.19
CA ASP A 169 27.54 14.18 -9.23
C ASP A 169 26.12 14.40 -9.80
N LEU A 170 25.98 14.23 -11.11
CA LEU A 170 24.68 14.25 -11.76
C LEU A 170 23.94 12.94 -11.47
N ARG A 171 22.79 13.00 -10.84
CA ARG A 171 21.94 11.85 -10.56
C ARG A 171 20.84 11.72 -11.61
N LEU A 172 20.84 10.60 -12.29
CA LEU A 172 19.74 10.14 -13.14
C LEU A 172 18.80 9.28 -12.30
N SER A 173 17.50 9.52 -12.41
CA SER A 173 16.47 8.66 -11.87
C SER A 173 15.46 8.29 -12.96
N LEU A 174 15.21 7.00 -13.10
CA LEU A 174 14.18 6.45 -13.98
C LEU A 174 13.16 5.73 -13.08
N ASN A 175 11.90 6.01 -13.28
CA ASN A 175 10.81 5.36 -12.58
C ASN A 175 9.77 4.96 -13.61
N GLY A 176 9.15 3.81 -13.41
CA GLY A 176 8.11 3.37 -14.30
C GLY A 176 7.38 2.16 -13.77
N GLY A 177 6.25 1.92 -14.35
CA GLY A 177 5.45 0.77 -14.01
C GLY A 177 4.08 0.80 -14.65
N GLY A 178 3.32 -0.22 -14.35
CA GLY A 178 1.97 -0.35 -14.83
C GLY A 178 1.27 -1.54 -14.21
N GLY A 179 0.02 -1.68 -14.58
CA GLY A 179 -0.82 -2.78 -14.14
C GLY A 179 -1.67 -3.31 -15.27
N THR A 180 -2.01 -4.59 -15.17
CA THR A 180 -3.01 -5.24 -15.99
C THR A 180 -4.41 -4.73 -15.62
N PRO A 181 -5.44 -5.05 -16.39
CA PRO A 181 -6.81 -4.79 -16.00
C PRO A 181 -7.14 -5.37 -14.61
N HIS A 182 -7.79 -4.57 -13.76
CA HIS A 182 -8.36 -5.06 -12.52
C HIS A 182 -9.70 -5.74 -12.80
N ILE A 183 -9.93 -6.89 -12.18
CA ILE A 183 -11.11 -7.71 -12.35
C ILE A 183 -12.05 -7.47 -11.18
N SER A 184 -13.32 -7.23 -11.47
CA SER A 184 -14.42 -7.13 -10.51
C SER A 184 -15.49 -8.18 -10.81
N LEU A 185 -16.47 -8.36 -9.94
CA LEU A 185 -17.53 -9.35 -10.13
C LEU A 185 -18.27 -9.17 -11.48
N GLN A 186 -18.57 -7.93 -11.88
CA GLN A 186 -19.36 -7.63 -13.09
C GLN A 186 -18.53 -7.12 -14.28
N GLY A 187 -17.19 -7.04 -14.17
CA GLY A 187 -16.43 -6.46 -15.26
C GLY A 187 -14.93 -6.40 -15.06
N LYS A 188 -14.31 -5.51 -15.81
CA LYS A 188 -12.88 -5.24 -15.71
C LYS A 188 -12.52 -3.81 -16.09
N SER A 189 -11.51 -3.26 -15.44
CA SER A 189 -10.91 -1.98 -15.82
C SER A 189 -9.93 -2.13 -16.99
N SER A 190 -9.37 -1.02 -17.47
CA SER A 190 -8.23 -1.05 -18.39
C SER A 190 -6.91 -1.23 -17.67
N SER A 191 -5.90 -1.69 -18.39
CA SER A 191 -4.50 -1.58 -17.98
C SER A 191 -4.06 -0.12 -17.94
N PHE A 192 -3.01 0.15 -17.18
CA PHE A 192 -2.35 1.45 -17.14
C PHE A 192 -0.85 1.29 -17.08
N TYR A 193 -0.13 2.33 -17.51
CA TYR A 193 1.31 2.44 -17.33
C TYR A 193 1.71 3.89 -17.13
N TYR A 194 2.83 4.09 -16.46
CA TYR A 194 3.47 5.40 -16.37
C TYR A 194 4.98 5.25 -16.37
N TYR A 195 5.66 6.32 -16.74
CA TYR A 195 7.12 6.41 -16.64
C TYR A 195 7.53 7.85 -16.32
N ALA A 196 8.66 7.97 -15.63
CA ALA A 196 9.22 9.26 -15.27
C ALA A 196 10.74 9.21 -15.38
N ILE A 197 11.32 10.33 -15.78
CA ILE A 197 12.76 10.56 -15.82
C ILE A 197 13.07 11.80 -15.00
N GLY A 198 14.14 11.75 -14.23
CA GLY A 198 14.61 12.86 -13.43
C GLY A 198 16.11 13.01 -13.50
N PHE A 199 16.56 14.24 -13.50
CA PHE A 199 17.95 14.64 -13.34
C PHE A 199 18.07 15.55 -12.15
N SER A 200 19.04 15.30 -11.28
CA SER A 200 19.33 16.19 -10.17
C SER A 200 20.81 16.33 -9.95
N ARG A 201 21.25 17.52 -9.57
CA ARG A 201 22.64 17.77 -9.21
C ARG A 201 22.68 18.64 -7.97
N SER A 202 23.58 18.25 -7.06
CA SER A 202 23.83 19.01 -5.84
C SER A 202 25.10 19.82 -5.97
N PHE A 203 25.05 21.06 -5.51
CA PHE A 203 26.11 22.05 -5.55
C PHE A 203 26.42 22.52 -4.14
N LEU A 204 27.51 23.26 -3.99
CA LEU A 204 28.03 23.85 -2.75
C LEU A 204 28.57 22.79 -1.77
N LYS A 205 29.33 23.28 -0.80
CA LYS A 205 29.83 22.44 0.31
C LYS A 205 28.61 21.79 1.02
N GLU A 206 28.76 20.53 1.43
CA GLU A 206 27.73 19.72 2.07
C GLU A 206 26.44 19.54 1.23
N LYS A 207 26.55 19.71 -0.10
CA LYS A 207 25.44 19.53 -1.04
C LYS A 207 24.20 20.37 -0.67
N ARG A 208 24.41 21.61 -0.25
CA ARG A 208 23.37 22.50 0.27
C ARG A 208 22.37 22.99 -0.78
N LEU A 209 22.80 23.09 -2.04
CA LEU A 209 21.92 23.48 -3.16
C LEU A 209 21.69 22.25 -4.04
N THR A 210 20.45 21.90 -4.29
CA THR A 210 20.08 20.84 -5.23
C THR A 210 19.12 21.40 -6.28
N ILE A 211 19.46 21.19 -7.53
CA ILE A 211 18.63 21.52 -8.69
C ILE A 211 18.15 20.21 -9.30
N SER A 212 16.85 20.11 -9.56
CA SER A 212 16.21 18.92 -10.11
C SER A 212 15.29 19.26 -11.26
N LEU A 213 15.36 18.47 -12.31
CA LEU A 213 14.45 18.46 -13.45
C LEU A 213 13.75 17.12 -13.48
N ASN A 214 12.45 17.11 -13.54
CA ASN A 214 11.64 15.88 -13.56
C ASN A 214 10.61 15.96 -14.67
N SER A 215 10.35 14.84 -15.31
CA SER A 215 9.27 14.71 -16.27
C SER A 215 8.62 13.35 -16.16
N SER A 216 7.31 13.32 -16.26
CA SER A 216 6.54 12.08 -16.38
C SER A 216 5.76 12.04 -17.68
N ASN A 217 5.62 10.85 -18.24
CA ASN A 217 4.83 10.55 -19.45
C ASN A 217 5.15 11.51 -20.63
N LEU A 218 6.43 11.72 -20.90
CA LEU A 218 6.95 12.64 -21.93
C LEU A 218 6.21 12.52 -23.28
N PHE A 219 5.93 11.30 -23.72
CA PHE A 219 5.33 11.01 -25.02
C PHE A 219 3.81 10.94 -25.00
N ASN A 220 3.21 10.69 -23.79
CA ASN A 220 1.77 10.53 -23.64
C ASN A 220 1.19 11.61 -22.72
N LYS A 221 0.46 12.56 -23.32
CA LYS A 221 -0.19 13.63 -22.55
C LYS A 221 -1.29 13.11 -21.63
N TYR A 222 -2.02 12.09 -22.08
CA TYR A 222 -3.18 11.56 -21.37
C TYR A 222 -3.04 10.05 -21.17
N ILE A 223 -3.58 9.57 -20.05
CA ILE A 223 -3.90 8.16 -19.85
C ILE A 223 -5.43 8.03 -19.83
N THR A 224 -5.93 7.01 -20.49
CA THR A 224 -7.35 6.71 -20.53
C THR A 224 -7.63 5.49 -19.66
N PHE A 225 -8.42 5.68 -18.63
CA PHE A 225 -8.93 4.62 -17.79
C PHE A 225 -10.34 4.24 -18.29
N LYS A 226 -10.51 2.96 -18.60
CA LYS A 226 -11.82 2.41 -18.97
C LYS A 226 -12.28 1.47 -17.89
N ASN A 227 -13.54 1.55 -17.54
CA ASN A 227 -14.23 0.60 -16.68
C ASN A 227 -15.40 0.02 -17.46
N ASN A 228 -15.38 -1.29 -17.69
CA ASN A 228 -16.39 -2.00 -18.43
C ASN A 228 -17.16 -2.91 -17.47
N ILE A 229 -18.47 -2.73 -17.42
CA ILE A 229 -19.42 -3.61 -16.75
C ILE A 229 -20.13 -4.41 -17.83
N ASN A 230 -20.16 -5.71 -17.68
CA ASN A 230 -20.82 -6.62 -18.61
C ASN A 230 -21.62 -7.65 -17.82
N THR A 231 -22.92 -7.57 -17.92
CA THR A 231 -23.88 -8.49 -17.30
C THR A 231 -24.78 -9.12 -18.35
N SER A 232 -25.59 -10.08 -17.97
CA SER A 232 -26.59 -10.69 -18.86
C SER A 232 -27.67 -9.70 -19.36
N THR A 233 -27.87 -8.59 -18.61
CA THR A 233 -28.96 -7.63 -18.86
C THR A 233 -28.49 -6.32 -19.46
N PHE A 234 -27.23 -5.92 -19.27
CA PHE A 234 -26.69 -4.68 -19.83
C PHE A 234 -25.17 -4.68 -19.95
N CYS A 235 -24.65 -3.80 -20.80
CA CYS A 235 -23.24 -3.47 -20.91
C CYS A 235 -23.05 -1.96 -20.67
N SER A 236 -22.06 -1.60 -19.87
CA SER A 236 -21.69 -0.21 -19.64
C SER A 236 -20.17 -0.04 -19.80
N SER A 237 -19.76 1.03 -20.48
CA SER A 237 -18.35 1.38 -20.63
C SER A 237 -18.14 2.84 -20.25
N THR A 238 -17.43 3.06 -19.16
CA THR A 238 -17.04 4.39 -18.72
C THR A 238 -15.58 4.64 -19.10
N SER A 239 -15.30 5.76 -19.74
CA SER A 239 -13.94 6.15 -20.16
C SER A 239 -13.58 7.50 -19.55
N THR A 240 -12.55 7.48 -18.72
CA THR A 240 -12.02 8.69 -18.07
C THR A 240 -10.62 8.99 -18.59
N ARG A 241 -10.41 10.18 -19.12
CA ARG A 241 -9.14 10.61 -19.69
C ARG A 241 -8.48 11.64 -18.76
N ILE A 242 -7.32 11.28 -18.25
CA ILE A 242 -6.60 12.09 -17.24
C ILE A 242 -5.29 12.59 -17.84
N PRO A 243 -4.97 13.91 -17.73
CA PRO A 243 -3.67 14.41 -18.12
C PRO A 243 -2.60 13.91 -17.15
N MET A 244 -1.56 13.25 -17.68
CA MET A 244 -0.49 12.65 -16.88
C MET A 244 0.91 13.16 -17.26
N ARG A 245 1.03 13.93 -18.33
CA ARG A 245 2.30 14.58 -18.68
C ARG A 245 2.58 15.69 -17.70
N TYR A 246 3.75 15.63 -17.10
CA TYR A 246 4.21 16.62 -16.14
C TYR A 246 5.68 16.97 -16.40
N TYR A 247 6.01 18.25 -16.26
CA TYR A 247 7.37 18.76 -16.24
C TYR A 247 7.55 19.54 -14.96
N GLY A 248 8.60 19.24 -14.22
CA GLY A 248 8.89 19.88 -12.94
C GLY A 248 10.33 20.38 -12.89
N PHE A 249 10.49 21.57 -12.40
CA PHE A 249 11.77 22.16 -12.01
C PHE A 249 11.72 22.44 -10.52
N ASN A 250 12.73 22.00 -9.79
CA ASN A 250 12.82 22.23 -8.35
C ASN A 250 14.20 22.72 -7.97
N ILE A 251 14.26 23.74 -7.15
CA ILE A 251 15.48 24.22 -6.48
C ILE A 251 15.26 24.03 -4.99
N SER A 252 16.14 23.24 -4.36
CA SER A 252 16.18 23.04 -2.92
C SER A 252 17.46 23.60 -2.36
N TRP A 253 17.35 24.58 -1.47
CA TRP A 253 18.48 25.18 -0.78
C TRP A 253 18.34 25.00 0.72
N ARG A 254 19.29 24.28 1.30
CA ARG A 254 19.39 24.07 2.75
C ARG A 254 20.36 25.10 3.33
N PHE A 255 19.85 25.99 4.15
CA PHE A 255 20.64 27.02 4.86
C PHE A 255 20.50 26.82 6.36
N GLY A 256 21.51 27.26 7.11
CA GLY A 256 21.61 27.09 8.56
C GLY A 256 22.22 25.74 8.98
N GLU A 257 22.72 25.70 10.18
CA GLU A 257 23.18 24.49 10.86
C GLU A 257 22.34 24.32 12.12
N LEU A 258 21.73 23.16 12.28
CA LEU A 258 21.14 22.79 13.56
C LEU A 258 22.30 22.50 14.54
N LYS A 259 22.76 23.53 15.28
CA LYS A 259 23.65 23.34 16.44
C LYS A 259 22.89 22.88 17.68
N ALA A 260 21.81 22.15 17.52
CA ALA A 260 21.17 21.51 18.64
C ALA A 260 21.98 20.27 19.03
N GLN A 261 22.92 20.43 19.97
CA GLN A 261 23.27 19.30 20.84
C GLN A 261 21.96 18.88 21.50
N VAL A 262 21.40 17.75 21.06
CA VAL A 262 20.35 17.07 21.82
C VAL A 262 21.01 16.69 23.16
N LYS A 263 20.83 17.52 24.19
CA LYS A 263 21.10 17.09 25.57
C LYS A 263 20.28 15.83 25.74
N LYS A 264 20.94 14.67 25.81
CA LYS A 264 20.29 13.45 26.29
C LYS A 264 19.69 13.81 27.65
N ALA A 265 18.36 13.88 27.70
CA ALA A 265 17.66 13.98 28.96
C ALA A 265 18.16 12.80 29.82
N ALA A 266 18.79 13.11 30.93
CA ALA A 266 19.22 12.09 31.87
C ALA A 266 17.96 11.30 32.26
N ARG A 267 17.92 10.02 31.90
CA ARG A 267 16.88 9.07 32.33
C ARG A 267 17.17 8.64 33.78
N SER A 268 17.14 9.58 34.69
CA SER A 268 17.04 9.28 36.14
C SER A 268 15.66 9.78 36.56
N ILE A 269 14.75 8.86 36.78
CA ILE A 269 13.54 9.13 37.55
C ILE A 269 14.01 9.20 38.99
N ASN A 270 14.20 10.40 39.53
CA ASN A 270 14.27 10.59 40.98
C ASN A 270 12.82 10.53 41.48
N ASN A 271 12.48 9.46 42.19
CA ASN A 271 11.26 9.39 42.98
C ASN A 271 11.45 10.25 44.24
N ASP A 272 10.98 11.47 44.22
CA ASP A 272 10.98 12.37 45.38
C ASP A 272 9.84 12.06 46.36
N ASP A 273 9.06 11.00 46.14
CA ASP A 273 7.89 10.63 46.95
C ASP A 273 8.22 9.63 48.08
N LEU A 274 9.45 9.20 48.21
CA LEU A 274 9.85 8.33 49.32
C LEU A 274 10.17 9.18 50.56
N LYS A 275 9.21 9.29 51.47
CA LYS A 275 9.47 9.68 52.85
C LYS A 275 10.51 8.72 53.42
N SER A 276 11.76 9.19 53.58
CA SER A 276 12.79 8.47 54.34
C SER A 276 12.41 8.45 55.80
N GLY A 277 11.89 7.30 56.24
CA GLY A 277 11.75 6.97 57.65
C GLY A 277 13.14 6.90 58.25
N GLY A 278 13.35 7.67 59.34
CA GLY A 278 14.63 7.80 60.03
C GLY A 278 15.20 6.48 60.48
N GLY A 279 16.51 6.32 60.30
CA GLY A 279 17.33 5.27 60.83
C GLY A 279 18.80 5.71 60.73
N ASN A 280 19.30 6.21 61.85
CA ASN A 280 20.67 6.65 62.09
C ASN A 280 21.62 5.45 62.06
N ALA A 281 22.71 5.44 61.31
CA ALA A 281 23.98 4.92 61.67
C ALA A 281 25.05 4.91 60.56
N GLY A 282 26.24 5.44 60.82
CA GLY A 282 27.47 4.86 60.32
C GLY A 282 28.30 5.71 59.34
N THR A 283 29.16 6.50 59.91
CA THR A 283 30.43 7.05 59.40
C THR A 283 31.21 6.13 58.47
N GLY A 284 31.78 6.66 57.40
CA GLY A 284 32.84 6.01 56.64
C GLY A 284 33.36 6.91 55.51
N GLY A 285 34.45 7.61 55.75
CA GLY A 285 35.12 8.48 54.81
C GLY A 285 35.85 7.74 53.68
N GLY A 286 36.12 8.43 52.58
CA GLY A 286 36.93 7.95 51.47
C GLY A 286 37.13 9.02 50.40
N ILE A 287 38.18 9.71 50.52
CA ILE A 287 39.14 10.46 49.69
C ILE A 287 38.86 10.57 48.21
N PRO A 288 39.02 11.73 47.56
CA PRO A 288 38.95 11.90 46.12
C PRO A 288 40.31 11.59 45.47
N ALA A 289 40.24 10.97 44.27
CA ALA A 289 41.39 10.89 43.38
C ALA A 289 41.02 11.51 42.03
N ASN A 290 41.92 12.38 41.58
CA ASN A 290 42.11 13.16 40.38
C ASN A 290 41.32 12.84 39.11
#